data_7cfacd1681c9076c8480e7f029349313
#
_entry.id   7cfacd1681c9076c8480e7f029349313
#
_cell.length_a   1.000
_cell.length_b   1.000
_cell.length_c   1.000
_cell.angle_alpha   90.00
_cell.angle_beta   90.00
_cell.angle_gamma   90.00
#
_symmetry.space_group_name_H-M   'P 1'
#
loop_
_entity.id
_entity.type
_entity.pdbx_description
1 polymer ?
#
loop_
_entity_poly.entity_id
_entity_poly.type
_entity_poly.pdbx_seq_one_letter_code
_entity_poly.pdbx_strand_id
1 'polypeptide(L)'
;PFGTGAPGTSPQSAMDYIHDLFYERTWVNYTESFFFFWAIAALYLKWQKLNHQKAAMYLDVLPAEIGQEITRDNVASFIDHLYALPGRLRDSLMVNRIRKGLELFEVRQNNGEVSSMMSAQSGIDSARIGGSYSLVKVFLWAIPILGFIGTVLGLSVAIGSIDLSDMTNMDKVMK
;
A
#
# COMPACT_ATOMS: atom_id res chain seq x y z
N PRO A 1 -17.94 -2.54 -38.98
CA PRO A 1 -17.22 -3.27 -39.99
C PRO A 1 -16.20 -4.16 -39.29
N PHE A 2 -16.59 -5.42 -39.11
CA PHE A 2 -15.68 -6.43 -38.59
C PHE A 2 -14.65 -6.70 -39.69
N GLY A 3 -13.40 -6.34 -39.45
CA GLY A 3 -12.28 -6.75 -40.27
C GLY A 3 -12.15 -8.27 -40.23
N THR A 4 -12.49 -8.92 -41.33
CA THR A 4 -12.16 -10.31 -41.60
C THR A 4 -10.63 -10.40 -41.69
N GLY A 5 -9.96 -10.63 -40.57
CA GLY A 5 -8.55 -10.96 -40.55
C GLY A 5 -8.32 -12.31 -41.17
N ALA A 6 -7.70 -12.32 -42.35
CA ALA A 6 -7.28 -13.55 -43.03
C ALA A 6 -6.33 -14.35 -42.12
N PRO A 7 -6.38 -15.68 -42.08
CA PRO A 7 -5.42 -16.52 -41.37
C PRO A 7 -4.07 -16.47 -42.11
N GLY A 8 -3.15 -15.68 -41.66
CA GLY A 8 -1.82 -15.53 -42.28
C GLY A 8 -1.02 -14.31 -41.87
N THR A 9 -1.49 -13.51 -40.94
CA THR A 9 -0.69 -12.39 -40.40
C THR A 9 0.33 -12.87 -39.37
N SER A 10 1.58 -12.44 -39.59
CA SER A 10 2.72 -12.55 -38.69
C SER A 10 2.35 -12.50 -37.20
N PRO A 11 3.08 -13.18 -36.32
CA PRO A 11 2.78 -13.13 -34.89
C PRO A 11 2.75 -11.66 -34.49
N GLN A 12 1.55 -11.19 -34.14
CA GLN A 12 1.37 -9.89 -33.50
C GLN A 12 2.39 -9.85 -32.38
N SER A 13 3.18 -8.81 -32.30
CA SER A 13 4.20 -8.74 -31.25
C SER A 13 3.50 -8.95 -29.92
N ALA A 14 4.14 -9.66 -28.97
CA ALA A 14 3.55 -9.87 -27.65
C ALA A 14 3.05 -8.55 -27.03
N MET A 15 3.65 -7.45 -27.47
CA MET A 15 3.30 -6.08 -27.05
C MET A 15 1.95 -5.64 -27.63
N ASP A 16 1.64 -5.94 -28.88
CA ASP A 16 0.36 -5.59 -29.52
C ASP A 16 -0.77 -6.40 -28.89
N TYR A 17 -0.52 -7.68 -28.58
CA TYR A 17 -1.49 -8.52 -27.88
C TYR A 17 -1.76 -8.01 -26.45
N ILE A 18 -0.73 -7.59 -25.72
CA ILE A 18 -0.87 -6.99 -24.39
C ILE A 18 -1.63 -5.67 -24.49
N HIS A 19 -1.35 -4.84 -25.48
CA HIS A 19 -2.02 -3.58 -25.69
C HIS A 19 -3.53 -3.81 -25.93
N ASP A 20 -3.90 -4.69 -26.87
CA ASP A 20 -5.29 -5.05 -27.16
C ASP A 20 -6.01 -5.61 -25.93
N LEU A 21 -5.33 -6.48 -25.17
CA LEU A 21 -5.91 -7.12 -23.99
C LEU A 21 -6.21 -6.10 -22.89
N PHE A 22 -5.31 -5.13 -22.69
CA PHE A 22 -5.42 -4.16 -21.60
C PHE A 22 -6.18 -2.89 -21.99
N TYR A 23 -6.14 -2.44 -23.24
CA TYR A 23 -6.60 -1.10 -23.60
C TYR A 23 -7.83 -1.05 -24.51
N GLU A 24 -8.10 -2.03 -25.32
CA GLU A 24 -9.20 -1.91 -26.29
C GLU A 24 -10.55 -2.46 -25.82
N ARG A 25 -10.56 -3.26 -24.75
CA ARG A 25 -11.74 -4.07 -24.47
C ARG A 25 -12.83 -3.42 -23.61
N THR A 26 -12.50 -2.63 -22.59
CA THR A 26 -13.52 -2.02 -21.70
C THR A 26 -12.90 -0.97 -20.77
N TRP A 27 -13.64 0.09 -20.46
CA TRP A 27 -13.25 1.10 -19.46
C TRP A 27 -12.88 0.49 -18.08
N VAL A 28 -13.40 -0.69 -17.76
CA VAL A 28 -13.11 -1.44 -16.52
C VAL A 28 -11.63 -1.81 -16.45
N ASN A 29 -11.01 -2.25 -17.54
CA ASN A 29 -9.59 -2.62 -17.58
C ASN A 29 -8.67 -1.42 -17.29
N TYR A 30 -9.04 -0.22 -17.77
CA TYR A 30 -8.31 1.01 -17.45
C TYR A 30 -8.37 1.32 -15.95
N THR A 31 -9.56 1.21 -15.37
CA THR A 31 -9.78 1.49 -13.95
C THR A 31 -9.05 0.48 -13.08
N GLU A 32 -9.09 -0.80 -13.44
CA GLU A 32 -8.38 -1.88 -12.75
C GLU A 32 -6.86 -1.68 -12.81
N SER A 33 -6.32 -1.40 -14.01
CA SER A 33 -4.90 -1.11 -14.21
C SER A 33 -4.46 0.11 -13.41
N PHE A 34 -5.27 1.17 -13.39
CA PHE A 34 -4.99 2.36 -12.61
C PHE A 34 -4.92 2.05 -11.11
N PHE A 35 -5.87 1.32 -10.55
CA PHE A 35 -5.84 0.94 -9.14
C PHE A 35 -4.68 0.02 -8.81
N PHE A 36 -4.32 -0.90 -9.71
CA PHE A 36 -3.19 -1.78 -9.56
C PHE A 36 -1.87 -1.00 -9.43
N PHE A 37 -1.59 -0.10 -10.38
CA PHE A 37 -0.37 0.72 -10.33
C PHE A 37 -0.37 1.67 -9.15
N TRP A 38 -1.52 2.24 -8.78
CA TRP A 38 -1.66 3.06 -7.58
C TRP A 38 -1.35 2.28 -6.30
N ALA A 39 -1.87 1.05 -6.20
CA ALA A 39 -1.59 0.17 -5.07
C ALA A 39 -0.08 -0.14 -4.94
N ILE A 40 0.58 -0.45 -6.07
CA ILE A 40 2.03 -0.67 -6.10
C ILE A 40 2.79 0.58 -5.65
N ALA A 41 2.45 1.75 -6.17
CA ALA A 41 3.07 3.02 -5.77
C ALA A 41 2.89 3.28 -4.26
N ALA A 42 1.69 3.07 -3.73
CA ALA A 42 1.40 3.22 -2.31
C ALA A 42 2.22 2.25 -1.44
N LEU A 43 2.35 0.99 -1.86
CA LEU A 43 3.17 -0.01 -1.18
C LEU A 43 4.67 0.34 -1.23
N TYR A 44 5.15 0.82 -2.37
CA TYR A 44 6.54 1.26 -2.53
C TYR A 44 6.89 2.40 -1.58
N LEU A 45 6.03 3.42 -1.48
CA LEU A 45 6.23 4.53 -0.53
C LEU A 45 6.23 4.05 0.92
N LYS A 46 5.37 3.09 1.26
CA LYS A 46 5.34 2.48 2.59
C LYS A 46 6.59 1.67 2.88
N TRP A 47 7.08 0.92 1.90
CA TRP A 47 8.32 0.16 2.01
C TRP A 47 9.52 1.08 2.22
N GLN A 48 9.60 2.17 1.47
CA GLN A 48 10.64 3.19 1.65
C GLN A 48 10.59 3.78 3.08
N LYS A 49 9.40 4.13 3.56
CA LYS A 49 9.21 4.60 4.94
C LYS A 49 9.62 3.56 5.98
N LEU A 50 9.29 2.28 5.74
CA LEU A 50 9.67 1.18 6.64
C LEU A 50 11.19 1.02 6.71
N ASN A 51 11.90 1.12 5.59
CA ASN A 51 13.36 1.03 5.57
C ASN A 51 14.01 2.17 6.36
N HIS A 52 13.46 3.39 6.31
CA HIS A 52 13.92 4.48 7.16
C HIS A 52 13.69 4.21 8.66
N GLN A 53 12.53 3.64 9.01
CA GLN A 53 12.24 3.27 10.40
C GLN A 53 13.17 2.15 10.91
N LYS A 54 13.47 1.16 10.07
CA LYS A 54 14.43 0.09 10.40
C LYS A 54 15.84 0.65 10.60
N ALA A 55 16.28 1.57 9.77
CA ALA A 55 17.60 2.20 9.94
C ALA A 55 17.72 2.91 11.29
N ALA A 56 16.63 3.54 11.75
CA ALA A 56 16.61 4.18 13.08
C ALA A 56 16.69 3.16 14.24
N MET A 57 16.20 1.93 14.05
CA MET A 57 16.29 0.88 15.08
C MET A 57 17.70 0.29 15.23
N TYR A 58 18.50 0.32 14.16
CA TYR A 58 19.87 -0.19 14.19
C TYR A 58 20.90 0.84 14.65
N LEU A 59 20.50 2.09 14.73
CA LEU A 59 21.38 3.13 15.27
C LEU A 59 21.27 3.16 16.79
N ASP A 60 22.41 3.26 17.42
CA ASP A 60 22.51 3.53 18.86
C ASP A 60 21.97 4.95 19.11
N VAL A 61 20.67 5.04 19.35
CA VAL A 61 19.94 6.31 19.51
C VAL A 61 20.32 6.97 20.85
N LEU A 62 20.78 6.16 21.80
CA LEU A 62 21.26 6.62 23.10
C LEU A 62 22.78 6.55 23.13
N PRO A 63 23.46 7.51 23.73
CA PRO A 63 24.93 7.49 23.80
C PRO A 63 25.44 6.23 24.52
N ALA A 64 26.60 5.73 24.08
CA ALA A 64 27.21 4.48 24.59
C ALA A 64 27.49 4.44 26.10
N GLU A 65 27.31 5.56 26.78
CA GLU A 65 27.37 5.69 28.25
C GLU A 65 26.13 5.11 28.96
N ILE A 66 25.35 4.27 28.30
CA ILE A 66 24.08 3.64 28.75
C ILE A 66 24.30 2.66 29.95
N GLY A 67 25.48 2.59 30.52
CA GLY A 67 25.64 2.02 31.86
C GLY A 67 25.15 2.95 32.98
N GLN A 68 24.81 4.20 32.64
CA GLN A 68 24.29 5.16 33.63
C GLN A 68 22.78 5.09 33.71
N GLU A 69 22.29 4.93 34.92
CA GLU A 69 20.85 5.04 35.21
C GLU A 69 20.36 6.45 34.82
N ILE A 70 19.24 6.54 34.11
CA ILE A 70 18.64 7.82 33.76
C ILE A 70 18.06 8.43 35.04
N THR A 71 18.70 9.47 35.47
CA THR A 71 18.36 10.23 36.70
C THR A 71 17.83 11.60 36.33
N ARG A 72 17.28 12.28 37.32
CA ARG A 72 16.80 13.66 37.17
C ARG A 72 17.86 14.61 36.61
N ASP A 73 19.10 14.41 37.01
CA ASP A 73 20.19 15.36 36.71
C ASP A 73 20.74 15.19 35.30
N ASN A 74 20.58 13.99 34.70
CA ASN A 74 21.11 13.66 33.36
C ASN A 74 20.05 13.56 32.27
N VAL A 75 18.76 13.51 32.62
CA VAL A 75 17.67 13.34 31.63
C VAL A 75 17.65 14.46 30.59
N ALA A 76 17.92 15.69 30.97
CA ALA A 76 17.95 16.82 30.05
C ALA A 76 19.03 16.67 28.98
N SER A 77 20.21 16.17 29.34
CA SER A 77 21.28 15.93 28.36
C SER A 77 20.91 14.82 27.34
N PHE A 78 20.14 13.80 27.75
CA PHE A 78 19.61 12.78 26.82
C PHE A 78 18.58 13.36 25.87
N ILE A 79 17.71 14.24 26.35
CA ILE A 79 16.73 14.94 25.54
C ILE A 79 17.42 15.82 24.50
N ASP A 80 18.41 16.61 24.91
CA ASP A 80 19.19 17.45 24.01
C ASP A 80 19.91 16.63 22.93
N HIS A 81 20.47 15.48 23.31
CA HIS A 81 21.08 14.55 22.36
C HIS A 81 20.06 14.06 21.29
N LEU A 82 18.85 13.72 21.71
CA LEU A 82 17.80 13.30 20.77
C LEU A 82 17.37 14.44 19.83
N TYR A 83 17.37 15.68 20.29
CA TYR A 83 17.10 16.84 19.44
C TYR A 83 18.23 17.15 18.45
N ALA A 84 19.47 16.83 18.81
CA ALA A 84 20.64 16.99 17.92
C ALA A 84 20.71 15.95 16.79
N LEU A 85 19.91 14.88 16.85
CA LEU A 85 19.88 13.86 15.82
C LEU A 85 19.42 14.43 14.47
N PRO A 86 19.95 13.91 13.33
CA PRO A 86 19.46 14.27 12.01
C PRO A 86 17.95 14.12 11.90
N GLY A 87 17.25 15.04 11.20
CA GLY A 87 15.79 15.10 11.16
C GLY A 87 15.13 13.78 10.75
N ARG A 88 15.76 13.02 9.84
CA ARG A 88 15.26 11.70 9.42
C ARG A 88 15.19 10.67 10.55
N LEU A 89 16.13 10.71 11.48
CA LEU A 89 16.17 9.82 12.64
C LEU A 89 15.26 10.35 13.75
N ARG A 90 15.31 11.65 14.00
CA ARG A 90 14.49 12.33 15.00
C ARG A 90 13.00 12.09 14.77
N ASP A 91 12.54 12.06 13.50
CA ASP A 91 11.13 11.85 13.14
C ASP A 91 10.74 10.35 13.13
N SER A 92 11.63 9.43 13.51
CA SER A 92 11.31 8.04 13.64
C SER A 92 10.35 7.78 14.81
N LEU A 93 9.49 6.76 14.67
CA LEU A 93 8.53 6.39 15.72
C LEU A 93 9.25 6.03 17.04
N MET A 94 10.39 5.35 16.95
CA MET A 94 11.18 4.94 18.12
C MET A 94 11.73 6.16 18.85
N VAL A 95 12.45 7.04 18.15
CA VAL A 95 13.06 8.23 18.75
C VAL A 95 12.00 9.15 19.35
N ASN A 96 10.90 9.38 18.63
CA ASN A 96 9.79 10.20 19.12
C ASN A 96 9.16 9.61 20.39
N ARG A 97 9.04 8.28 20.48
CA ARG A 97 8.53 7.60 21.68
C ARG A 97 9.47 7.74 22.86
N ILE A 98 10.78 7.51 22.65
CA ILE A 98 11.81 7.65 23.68
C ILE A 98 11.82 9.10 24.18
N ARG A 99 11.85 10.08 23.28
CA ARG A 99 11.83 11.50 23.62
C ARG A 99 10.64 11.85 24.52
N LYS A 100 9.42 11.49 24.12
CA LYS A 100 8.22 11.75 24.92
C LYS A 100 8.27 11.06 26.29
N GLY A 101 8.86 9.87 26.38
CA GLY A 101 9.06 9.18 27.64
C GLY A 101 10.01 9.92 28.56
N LEU A 102 11.13 10.43 28.02
CA LEU A 102 12.11 11.22 28.78
C LEU A 102 11.54 12.58 29.20
N GLU A 103 10.85 13.28 28.30
CA GLU A 103 10.18 14.55 28.64
C GLU A 103 9.16 14.39 29.78
N LEU A 104 8.40 13.27 29.76
CA LEU A 104 7.47 12.96 30.84
C LEU A 104 8.21 12.63 32.14
N PHE A 105 9.31 11.87 32.07
CA PHE A 105 10.13 11.52 33.23
C PHE A 105 10.75 12.74 33.85
N GLU A 106 11.25 13.69 33.07
CA GLU A 106 11.79 14.95 33.54
C GLU A 106 10.78 15.71 34.43
N VAL A 107 9.53 15.77 34.02
CA VAL A 107 8.46 16.51 34.69
C VAL A 107 7.89 15.75 35.88
N ARG A 108 7.61 14.44 35.71
CA ARG A 108 6.83 13.64 36.67
C ARG A 108 7.67 12.79 37.59
N GLN A 109 8.89 12.39 37.18
CA GLN A 109 9.83 11.55 37.96
C GLN A 109 9.18 10.23 38.44
N ASN A 110 8.23 9.72 37.70
CA ASN A 110 7.49 8.52 38.04
C ASN A 110 7.61 7.50 36.89
N ASN A 111 8.38 6.44 37.13
CA ASN A 111 8.61 5.37 36.17
C ASN A 111 7.32 4.64 35.76
N GLY A 112 6.36 4.53 36.66
CA GLY A 112 5.06 3.89 36.38
C GLY A 112 4.23 4.69 35.39
N GLU A 113 4.20 6.03 35.53
CA GLU A 113 3.51 6.91 34.58
C GLU A 113 4.18 6.89 33.19
N VAL A 114 5.51 6.92 33.16
CA VAL A 114 6.28 6.85 31.90
C VAL A 114 5.99 5.52 31.19
N SER A 115 6.05 4.39 31.90
CA SER A 115 5.78 3.06 31.33
C SER A 115 4.35 2.97 30.77
N SER A 116 3.36 3.46 31.51
CA SER A 116 1.96 3.45 31.05
C SER A 116 1.77 4.34 29.81
N MET A 117 2.38 5.52 29.79
CA MET A 117 2.32 6.41 28.62
C MET A 117 3.00 5.80 27.40
N MET A 118 4.18 5.16 27.57
CA MET A 118 4.88 4.49 26.47
C MET A 118 4.05 3.34 25.89
N SER A 119 3.35 2.58 26.76
CA SER A 119 2.42 1.53 26.34
C SER A 119 1.23 2.09 25.55
N ALA A 120 0.60 3.14 26.08
CA ALA A 120 -0.49 3.83 25.39
C ALA A 120 -0.04 4.40 24.03
N GLN A 121 1.12 5.04 23.97
CA GLN A 121 1.70 5.57 22.74
C GLN A 121 1.98 4.43 21.73
N SER A 122 2.42 3.26 22.20
CA SER A 122 2.62 2.08 21.36
C SER A 122 1.32 1.62 20.71
N GLY A 123 0.22 1.63 21.45
CA GLY A 123 -1.11 1.33 20.93
C GLY A 123 -1.55 2.32 19.85
N ILE A 124 -1.37 3.62 20.11
CA ILE A 124 -1.70 4.69 19.17
C ILE A 124 -0.88 4.56 17.88
N ASP A 125 0.43 4.32 17.99
CA ASP A 125 1.32 4.16 16.84
C ASP A 125 0.93 2.93 16.01
N SER A 126 0.58 1.82 16.66
CA SER A 126 0.11 0.59 16.02
C SER A 126 -1.21 0.83 15.26
N ALA A 127 -2.17 1.51 15.89
CA ALA A 127 -3.44 1.87 15.26
C ALA A 127 -3.22 2.81 14.05
N ARG A 128 -2.32 3.78 14.17
CA ARG A 128 -1.95 4.71 13.09
C ARG A 128 -1.32 3.98 11.89
N ILE A 129 -0.39 3.05 12.17
CA ILE A 129 0.21 2.21 11.14
C ILE A 129 -0.87 1.37 10.48
N GLY A 130 -1.70 0.66 11.25
CA GLY A 130 -2.80 -0.16 10.74
C GLY A 130 -3.79 0.64 9.88
N GLY A 131 -4.20 1.82 10.34
CA GLY A 131 -5.06 2.73 9.60
C GLY A 131 -4.45 3.22 8.28
N SER A 132 -3.13 3.38 8.26
CA SER A 132 -2.43 3.81 7.05
C SER A 132 -2.48 2.79 5.90
N TYR A 133 -2.81 1.51 6.17
CA TYR A 133 -3.01 0.46 5.17
C TYR A 133 -4.47 0.35 4.70
N SER A 134 -5.38 1.18 5.21
CA SER A 134 -6.80 1.13 4.85
C SER A 134 -7.01 1.28 3.34
N LEU A 135 -6.32 2.22 2.70
CA LEU A 135 -6.39 2.42 1.25
C LEU A 135 -5.94 1.18 0.46
N VAL A 136 -4.85 0.54 0.89
CA VAL A 136 -4.35 -0.69 0.26
C VAL A 136 -5.37 -1.81 0.40
N LYS A 137 -6.04 -1.94 1.57
CA LYS A 137 -7.12 -2.92 1.77
C LYS A 137 -8.30 -2.67 0.84
N VAL A 138 -8.66 -1.40 0.61
CA VAL A 138 -9.71 -1.04 -0.36
C VAL A 138 -9.34 -1.51 -1.76
N PHE A 139 -8.11 -1.30 -2.21
CA PHE A 139 -7.67 -1.76 -3.53
C PHE A 139 -7.66 -3.28 -3.65
N LEU A 140 -7.20 -4.00 -2.61
CA LEU A 140 -7.22 -5.47 -2.58
C LEU A 140 -8.64 -6.05 -2.70
N TRP A 141 -9.63 -5.31 -2.25
CA TRP A 141 -11.04 -5.68 -2.38
C TRP A 141 -11.65 -5.21 -3.72
N ALA A 142 -11.33 -3.98 -4.15
CA ALA A 142 -11.93 -3.37 -5.34
C ALA A 142 -11.46 -4.03 -6.64
N ILE A 143 -10.18 -4.40 -6.75
CA ILE A 143 -9.60 -4.98 -7.97
C ILE A 143 -10.32 -6.28 -8.38
N PRO A 144 -10.50 -7.29 -7.50
CA PRO A 144 -11.24 -8.50 -7.89
C PRO A 144 -12.69 -8.24 -8.25
N ILE A 145 -13.34 -7.28 -7.60
CA ILE A 145 -14.74 -6.91 -7.91
C ILE A 145 -14.83 -6.27 -9.30
N LEU A 146 -13.91 -5.37 -9.64
CA LEU A 146 -13.85 -4.77 -10.96
C LEU A 146 -13.60 -5.83 -12.03
N GLY A 147 -12.70 -6.78 -11.79
CA GLY A 147 -12.49 -7.91 -12.69
C GLY A 147 -13.76 -8.75 -12.91
N PHE A 148 -14.50 -9.02 -11.83
CA PHE A 148 -15.80 -9.70 -11.94
C PHE A 148 -16.81 -8.88 -12.77
N ILE A 149 -16.94 -7.58 -12.52
CA ILE A 149 -17.80 -6.69 -13.31
C ILE A 149 -17.40 -6.71 -14.79
N GLY A 150 -16.09 -6.66 -15.07
CA GLY A 150 -15.58 -6.74 -16.43
C GLY A 150 -15.98 -8.03 -17.15
N THR A 151 -15.93 -9.18 -16.47
CA THR A 151 -16.36 -10.47 -17.04
C THR A 151 -17.86 -10.50 -17.32
N VAL A 152 -18.67 -9.98 -16.39
CA VAL A 152 -20.14 -9.92 -16.56
C VAL A 152 -20.51 -9.00 -17.74
N LEU A 153 -19.87 -7.83 -17.83
CA LEU A 153 -20.10 -6.92 -18.97
C LEU A 153 -19.67 -7.56 -20.30
N GLY A 154 -18.51 -8.21 -20.34
CA GLY A 154 -18.03 -8.90 -21.53
C GLY A 154 -18.99 -10.02 -21.98
N LEU A 155 -19.49 -10.81 -21.03
CA LEU A 155 -20.46 -11.86 -21.31
C LEU A 155 -21.79 -11.28 -21.79
N SER A 156 -22.26 -10.20 -21.18
CA SER A 156 -23.49 -9.50 -21.59
C SER A 156 -23.41 -9.00 -23.05
N VAL A 157 -22.28 -8.40 -23.43
CA VAL A 157 -22.04 -7.96 -24.81
C VAL A 157 -21.98 -9.15 -25.75
N ALA A 158 -21.30 -10.24 -25.38
CA ALA A 158 -21.20 -11.45 -26.19
C ALA A 158 -22.57 -12.09 -26.46
N ILE A 159 -23.42 -12.20 -25.44
CA ILE A 159 -24.78 -12.72 -25.57
C ILE A 159 -25.65 -11.78 -26.42
N GLY A 160 -25.55 -10.46 -26.18
CA GLY A 160 -26.30 -9.45 -26.93
C GLY A 160 -25.91 -9.37 -28.43
N SER A 161 -24.71 -9.83 -28.79
CA SER A 161 -24.25 -9.87 -30.19
C SER A 161 -24.69 -11.14 -30.95
N ILE A 162 -25.26 -12.12 -30.26
CA ILE A 162 -25.83 -13.31 -30.92
C ILE A 162 -27.13 -12.90 -31.60
N ASP A 163 -27.06 -12.76 -32.92
CA ASP A 163 -28.23 -12.45 -33.76
C ASP A 163 -29.11 -13.70 -33.87
N LEU A 164 -30.32 -13.65 -33.33
CA LEU A 164 -31.29 -14.74 -33.41
C LEU A 164 -31.66 -15.08 -34.86
N SER A 165 -31.34 -14.20 -35.82
CA SER A 165 -31.54 -14.47 -37.26
C SER A 165 -30.63 -15.58 -37.79
N ASP A 166 -29.44 -15.77 -37.22
CA ASP A 166 -28.53 -16.85 -37.59
C ASP A 166 -29.01 -18.22 -37.12
N MET A 167 -29.75 -18.30 -36.03
CA MET A 167 -30.36 -19.56 -35.57
C MET A 167 -31.49 -20.05 -36.50
N THR A 168 -32.25 -19.14 -37.10
CA THR A 168 -33.30 -19.51 -38.09
C THR A 168 -32.70 -19.99 -39.41
N ASN A 169 -31.48 -19.61 -39.74
CA ASN A 169 -30.78 -20.10 -40.92
C ASN A 169 -30.20 -21.50 -40.74
N MET A 170 -29.82 -21.89 -39.51
CA MET A 170 -29.37 -23.26 -39.22
C MET A 170 -30.46 -24.31 -39.44
N ASP A 171 -31.74 -24.00 -39.17
CA ASP A 171 -32.86 -24.89 -39.45
C ASP A 171 -33.10 -25.11 -40.96
N LYS A 172 -32.61 -24.18 -41.80
CA LYS A 172 -32.67 -24.32 -43.26
C LYS A 172 -31.54 -25.16 -43.87
N VAL A 173 -30.44 -25.29 -43.15
CA VAL A 173 -29.25 -26.07 -43.57
C VAL A 173 -29.38 -27.54 -43.17
N MET A 174 -30.22 -27.86 -42.20
CA MET A 174 -30.46 -29.23 -41.73
C MET A 174 -31.68 -29.93 -42.38
N LYS A 175 -32.32 -29.31 -43.37
CA LYS A 175 -33.33 -29.93 -44.26
C LYS A 175 -32.74 -30.19 -45.63
#